data_0f25c7613f500c671018146a70b2b624
#
_entry.id   0f25c7613f500c671018146a70b2b624
#
_cell.length_a   1.000
_cell.length_b   1.000
_cell.length_c   1.000
_cell.angle_alpha   90.00
_cell.angle_beta   90.00
_cell.angle_gamma   90.00
#
_symmetry.space_group_name_H-M   'P 1'
#
loop_
_entity.id
_entity.type
_entity.pdbx_description
1 polymer ?
#
loop_
_entity_poly.entity_id
_entity_poly.type
_entity_poly.pdbx_seq_one_letter_code
_entity_poly.pdbx_strand_id
1 'polypeptide(L)'
;MHKERYFGLSPRIARWKINNWFENWLSYRADNSTIWRRLYVLFYYIFDHRYYKGGMPFIYRWLDMYKTMWVGKFNQNDLVRDMIYCLHRYGISFQDYWIYEFPFKSNFAREDFVSDKLRYHYCDILNDDSVLSLTTDKYACYKRFKDFFKRDVLGVYSGNDLADFEKFAIKHSQFIFKPLDEHSGRGIELVMTKDIDIPAFFEKKLSKGAFVVEEVIQQGEEVAKMHSACVNSFRVVTFRLGAEVNIIGVTWRIGSGNSVMDNAGAGGMFAVVNPENGFVETSARRYNTEEYYIHPDSGVVIPGFQLPKWEEAKEMIKELALSFPEAVIVSWDLCYSNKGWMMVEANDNGDWSIIQSNKKIGLKPLLYALMDKYFAARS
;
A
#
# COMPACT_ATOMS: atom_id res chain seq x y z
N MET A 1 -24.70 -9.84 -12.85
CA MET A 1 -24.23 -10.55 -11.63
C MET A 1 -22.83 -10.13 -11.19
N HIS A 2 -21.90 -9.81 -12.10
CA HIS A 2 -20.51 -9.44 -11.74
C HIS A 2 -20.33 -8.02 -11.19
N LYS A 3 -21.07 -7.02 -11.65
CA LYS A 3 -20.98 -5.62 -11.16
C LYS A 3 -21.39 -5.46 -9.68
N GLU A 4 -22.27 -6.32 -9.19
CA GLU A 4 -22.77 -6.25 -7.81
C GLU A 4 -21.73 -6.69 -6.75
N ARG A 5 -20.73 -7.49 -7.15
CA ARG A 5 -19.67 -7.96 -6.27
C ARG A 5 -18.60 -6.90 -5.96
N TYR A 6 -18.55 -5.82 -6.75
CA TYR A 6 -17.51 -4.78 -6.66
C TYR A 6 -17.86 -3.60 -5.76
N PHE A 7 -19.02 -3.62 -5.08
CA PHE A 7 -19.38 -2.54 -4.15
C PHE A 7 -18.80 -2.80 -2.75
N GLY A 8 -17.56 -2.37 -2.55
CA GLY A 8 -16.80 -2.51 -1.32
C GLY A 8 -17.24 -1.56 -0.21
N LEU A 9 -18.42 -1.79 0.31
CA LEU A 9 -18.91 -1.17 1.53
C LEU A 9 -18.76 -2.16 2.69
N SER A 10 -18.83 -1.67 3.93
CA SER A 10 -18.84 -2.58 5.06
C SER A 10 -19.85 -3.71 4.78
N PRO A 11 -19.63 -4.96 5.24
CA PRO A 11 -20.55 -6.07 4.93
C PRO A 11 -22.02 -5.78 5.25
N ARG A 12 -22.26 -4.90 6.23
CA ARG A 12 -23.60 -4.44 6.61
C ARG A 12 -24.20 -3.49 5.57
N ILE A 13 -23.40 -2.52 5.10
CA ILE A 13 -23.84 -1.51 4.11
C ILE A 13 -23.85 -2.13 2.70
N ALA A 14 -22.89 -3.00 2.37
CA ALA A 14 -22.85 -3.67 1.07
C ALA A 14 -24.06 -4.57 0.83
N ARG A 15 -24.46 -5.39 1.80
CA ARG A 15 -25.67 -6.21 1.70
C ARG A 15 -26.94 -5.38 1.51
N TRP A 16 -27.00 -4.23 2.17
CA TRP A 16 -28.15 -3.36 2.08
C TRP A 16 -28.20 -2.61 0.75
N LYS A 17 -27.08 -2.08 0.25
CA LYS A 17 -26.99 -1.38 -1.06
C LYS A 17 -27.25 -2.29 -2.26
N ILE A 18 -26.71 -3.49 -2.27
CA ILE A 18 -26.85 -4.43 -3.40
C ILE A 18 -28.31 -4.80 -3.63
N ASN A 19 -29.10 -4.90 -2.58
CA ASN A 19 -30.48 -5.36 -2.64
C ASN A 19 -31.52 -4.25 -2.43
N ASN A 20 -31.11 -2.99 -2.30
CA ASN A 20 -32.01 -1.93 -1.90
C ASN A 20 -32.23 -0.91 -3.01
N TRP A 21 -33.38 -1.05 -3.70
CA TRP A 21 -33.86 -0.09 -4.68
C TRP A 21 -33.85 1.36 -4.17
N PHE A 22 -34.27 1.59 -2.93
CA PHE A 22 -34.34 2.94 -2.33
C PHE A 22 -32.96 3.59 -2.25
N GLU A 23 -31.94 2.84 -1.82
CA GLU A 23 -30.57 3.36 -1.71
C GLU A 23 -29.97 3.72 -3.07
N ASN A 24 -30.17 2.87 -4.07
CA ASN A 24 -29.73 3.14 -5.45
C ASN A 24 -30.41 4.39 -6.03
N TRP A 25 -31.71 4.53 -5.79
CA TRP A 25 -32.47 5.70 -6.21
C TRP A 25 -31.99 6.97 -5.45
N LEU A 26 -31.78 6.89 -4.14
CA LEU A 26 -31.30 8.01 -3.33
C LEU A 26 -29.89 8.43 -3.73
N SER A 27 -28.99 7.48 -3.99
CA SER A 27 -27.64 7.74 -4.50
C SER A 27 -27.67 8.48 -5.84
N TYR A 28 -28.47 7.98 -6.80
CA TYR A 28 -28.63 8.65 -8.08
C TYR A 28 -29.12 10.10 -7.97
N ARG A 29 -30.09 10.35 -7.09
CA ARG A 29 -30.58 11.71 -6.82
C ARG A 29 -29.50 12.58 -6.17
N ALA A 30 -28.75 12.04 -5.23
CA ALA A 30 -27.69 12.75 -4.53
C ALA A 30 -26.49 13.10 -5.46
N ASP A 31 -26.20 12.27 -6.46
CA ASP A 31 -25.18 12.56 -7.46
C ASP A 31 -25.53 13.80 -8.30
N ASN A 32 -26.81 14.02 -8.55
CA ASN A 32 -27.33 15.03 -9.48
C ASN A 32 -27.94 16.27 -8.81
N SER A 33 -28.01 16.33 -7.47
CA SER A 33 -28.67 17.45 -6.75
C SER A 33 -28.09 17.70 -5.38
N THR A 34 -27.72 18.94 -5.10
CA THR A 34 -27.21 19.35 -3.80
C THR A 34 -28.24 19.14 -2.67
N ILE A 35 -29.52 19.33 -2.95
CA ILE A 35 -30.61 19.10 -1.98
C ILE A 35 -30.69 17.63 -1.64
N TRP A 36 -30.72 16.76 -2.63
CA TRP A 36 -30.75 15.32 -2.44
C TRP A 36 -29.49 14.77 -1.78
N ARG A 37 -28.32 15.39 -2.04
CA ARG A 37 -27.07 15.07 -1.33
C ARG A 37 -27.16 15.38 0.17
N ARG A 38 -27.76 16.50 0.53
CA ARG A 38 -28.02 16.85 1.96
C ARG A 38 -28.96 15.84 2.63
N LEU A 39 -30.01 15.42 1.94
CA LEU A 39 -30.92 14.39 2.44
C LEU A 39 -30.24 13.03 2.59
N TYR A 40 -29.41 12.66 1.62
CA TYR A 40 -28.59 11.44 1.66
C TYR A 40 -27.67 11.43 2.88
N VAL A 41 -26.93 12.51 3.10
CA VAL A 41 -26.03 12.66 4.25
C VAL A 41 -26.81 12.62 5.57
N LEU A 42 -27.96 13.30 5.64
CA LEU A 42 -28.82 13.28 6.82
C LEU A 42 -29.34 11.87 7.12
N PHE A 43 -29.77 11.15 6.08
CA PHE A 43 -30.22 9.76 6.21
C PHE A 43 -29.13 8.89 6.85
N TYR A 44 -27.90 8.91 6.32
CA TYR A 44 -26.80 8.13 6.89
C TYR A 44 -26.34 8.62 8.26
N TYR A 45 -26.37 9.91 8.52
CA TYR A 45 -26.07 10.47 9.83
C TYR A 45 -27.01 9.95 10.91
N ILE A 46 -28.30 9.82 10.59
CA ILE A 46 -29.30 9.26 11.50
C ILE A 46 -29.15 7.73 11.60
N PHE A 47 -28.99 7.05 10.45
CA PHE A 47 -28.93 5.60 10.37
C PHE A 47 -27.66 5.03 11.05
N ASP A 48 -26.52 5.71 10.91
CA ASP A 48 -25.24 5.36 11.50
C ASP A 48 -24.87 6.29 12.67
N HIS A 49 -25.84 6.75 13.42
CA HIS A 49 -25.66 7.75 14.50
C HIS A 49 -24.52 7.35 15.48
N ARG A 50 -24.42 6.06 15.84
CA ARG A 50 -23.34 5.57 16.73
C ARG A 50 -21.96 5.75 16.12
N TYR A 51 -21.81 5.55 14.83
CA TYR A 51 -20.56 5.77 14.11
C TYR A 51 -20.19 7.27 14.15
N TYR A 52 -21.14 8.16 13.86
CA TYR A 52 -20.86 9.60 13.83
C TYR A 52 -20.68 10.22 15.20
N LYS A 53 -21.27 9.68 16.27
CA LYS A 53 -21.01 10.14 17.63
C LYS A 53 -19.53 10.06 18.00
N GLY A 54 -18.82 9.02 17.53
CA GLY A 54 -17.36 8.86 17.71
C GLY A 54 -16.52 9.36 16.53
N GLY A 55 -17.10 9.44 15.32
CA GLY A 55 -16.40 9.72 14.07
C GLY A 55 -16.23 11.21 13.73
N MET A 56 -17.08 12.09 14.25
CA MET A 56 -16.98 13.53 13.95
C MET A 56 -15.62 14.15 14.33
N PRO A 57 -15.00 13.82 15.49
CA PRO A 57 -13.65 14.32 15.79
C PRO A 57 -12.60 13.94 14.73
N PHE A 58 -12.73 12.77 14.11
CA PHE A 58 -11.83 12.34 13.02
C PHE A 58 -12.03 13.19 11.76
N ILE A 59 -13.26 13.55 11.41
CA ILE A 59 -13.54 14.44 10.27
C ILE A 59 -12.85 15.78 10.49
N TYR A 60 -13.03 16.39 11.66
CA TYR A 60 -12.41 17.67 11.99
C TYR A 60 -10.88 17.61 12.06
N ARG A 61 -10.32 16.50 12.55
CA ARG A 61 -8.87 16.26 12.51
C ARG A 61 -8.32 16.28 11.10
N TRP A 62 -8.99 15.62 10.15
CA TRP A 62 -8.55 15.62 8.75
C TRP A 62 -8.77 16.99 8.09
N LEU A 63 -9.84 17.69 8.41
CA LEU A 63 -10.04 19.08 7.97
C LEU A 63 -8.90 19.99 8.44
N ASP A 64 -8.49 19.88 9.69
CA ASP A 64 -7.40 20.70 10.23
C ASP A 64 -6.05 20.33 9.58
N MET A 65 -5.77 19.06 9.44
CA MET A 65 -4.53 18.58 8.79
C MET A 65 -4.37 19.12 7.36
N TYR A 66 -5.46 19.19 6.60
CA TYR A 66 -5.45 19.66 5.21
C TYR A 66 -5.97 21.10 5.04
N LYS A 67 -5.90 21.89 6.10
CA LYS A 67 -6.45 23.26 6.16
C LYS A 67 -5.93 24.15 5.03
N THR A 68 -4.68 24.02 4.64
CA THR A 68 -4.07 24.80 3.55
C THR A 68 -4.69 24.53 2.18
N MET A 69 -5.30 23.37 1.99
CA MET A 69 -5.92 23.00 0.72
C MET A 69 -7.29 23.64 0.50
N TRP A 70 -8.04 23.90 1.57
CA TRP A 70 -9.45 24.26 1.45
C TRP A 70 -9.83 25.65 2.01
N VAL A 71 -9.06 26.21 2.95
CA VAL A 71 -9.38 27.54 3.52
C VAL A 71 -9.38 28.60 2.41
N GLY A 72 -10.44 29.40 2.40
CA GLY A 72 -10.66 30.42 1.36
C GLY A 72 -11.24 29.89 0.03
N LYS A 73 -11.37 28.56 -0.12
CA LYS A 73 -11.93 27.93 -1.34
C LYS A 73 -13.28 27.27 -1.09
N PHE A 74 -13.48 26.68 0.08
CA PHE A 74 -14.67 25.88 0.41
C PHE A 74 -15.24 26.25 1.77
N ASN A 75 -16.55 26.08 1.92
CA ASN A 75 -17.21 26.15 3.21
C ASN A 75 -16.96 24.87 4.01
N GLN A 76 -16.57 24.99 5.28
CA GLN A 76 -16.25 23.86 6.15
C GLN A 76 -17.41 22.86 6.29
N ASN A 77 -18.65 23.38 6.49
CA ASN A 77 -19.82 22.50 6.66
C ASN A 77 -20.16 21.73 5.36
N ASP A 78 -19.92 22.34 4.21
CA ASP A 78 -20.11 21.67 2.93
C ASP A 78 -19.06 20.58 2.70
N LEU A 79 -17.81 20.82 3.13
CA LEU A 79 -16.77 19.78 3.12
C LEU A 79 -17.09 18.61 4.04
N VAL A 80 -17.56 18.88 5.27
CA VAL A 80 -18.00 17.81 6.19
C VAL A 80 -19.09 16.96 5.55
N ARG A 81 -20.09 17.59 4.94
CA ARG A 81 -21.16 16.86 4.22
C ARG A 81 -20.61 16.06 3.05
N ASP A 82 -19.71 16.64 2.27
CA ASP A 82 -19.12 15.96 1.12
C ASP A 82 -18.23 14.78 1.54
N MET A 83 -17.47 14.91 2.63
CA MET A 83 -16.69 13.79 3.21
C MET A 83 -17.60 12.63 3.64
N ILE A 84 -18.71 12.94 4.33
CA ILE A 84 -19.71 11.94 4.74
C ILE A 84 -20.36 11.31 3.48
N TYR A 85 -20.72 12.13 2.50
CA TYR A 85 -21.26 11.65 1.23
C TYR A 85 -20.30 10.69 0.53
N CYS A 86 -19.02 11.05 0.39
CA CYS A 86 -18.02 10.22 -0.26
C CYS A 86 -17.72 8.92 0.49
N LEU A 87 -17.76 8.93 1.83
CA LEU A 87 -17.62 7.73 2.63
C LEU A 87 -18.73 6.70 2.30
N HIS A 88 -19.97 7.13 2.21
CA HIS A 88 -21.09 6.23 1.96
C HIS A 88 -21.30 5.93 0.48
N ARG A 89 -21.10 6.91 -0.39
CA ARG A 89 -21.33 6.75 -1.83
C ARG A 89 -20.23 5.94 -2.52
N TYR A 90 -18.96 6.23 -2.19
CA TYR A 90 -17.79 5.65 -2.86
C TYR A 90 -16.95 4.74 -1.96
N GLY A 91 -17.26 4.67 -0.66
CA GLY A 91 -16.46 3.92 0.32
C GLY A 91 -15.12 4.58 0.65
N ILE A 92 -14.93 5.85 0.31
CA ILE A 92 -13.67 6.59 0.47
C ILE A 92 -13.51 7.02 1.94
N SER A 93 -12.36 6.70 2.53
CA SER A 93 -12.02 7.14 3.89
C SER A 93 -11.85 8.66 3.96
N PHE A 94 -11.93 9.21 5.17
CA PHE A 94 -11.70 10.66 5.35
C PHE A 94 -10.27 11.08 4.99
N GLN A 95 -9.30 10.17 5.12
CA GLN A 95 -7.93 10.39 4.68
C GLN A 95 -7.84 10.38 3.16
N ASP A 96 -8.37 9.35 2.48
CA ASP A 96 -8.33 9.22 1.04
C ASP A 96 -9.07 10.36 0.33
N TYR A 97 -10.13 10.89 0.94
CA TYR A 97 -10.83 12.06 0.43
C TYR A 97 -9.89 13.23 0.14
N TRP A 98 -8.92 13.46 1.03
CA TRP A 98 -7.91 14.51 0.88
C TRP A 98 -6.75 14.09 -0.03
N ILE A 99 -6.25 12.87 0.13
CA ILE A 99 -5.14 12.35 -0.68
C ILE A 99 -5.51 12.31 -2.16
N TYR A 100 -6.76 11.95 -2.48
CA TYR A 100 -7.27 11.93 -3.85
C TYR A 100 -7.77 13.30 -4.33
N GLU A 101 -7.67 14.33 -3.52
CA GLU A 101 -8.11 15.68 -3.86
C GLU A 101 -9.61 15.74 -4.27
N PHE A 102 -10.47 14.97 -3.60
CA PHE A 102 -11.89 14.84 -3.90
C PHE A 102 -12.67 16.15 -3.88
N PRO A 103 -12.37 17.17 -3.02
CA PRO A 103 -13.02 18.46 -3.10
C PRO A 103 -12.96 19.12 -4.48
N PHE A 104 -11.91 18.80 -5.26
CA PHE A 104 -11.63 19.39 -6.57
C PHE A 104 -12.10 18.50 -7.74
N LYS A 105 -12.75 17.37 -7.48
CA LYS A 105 -13.17 16.41 -8.51
C LYS A 105 -14.69 16.38 -8.67
N SER A 106 -15.12 16.19 -9.92
CA SER A 106 -16.53 15.90 -10.22
C SER A 106 -16.94 14.52 -9.68
N ASN A 107 -18.22 14.27 -9.49
CA ASN A 107 -18.73 12.96 -9.09
C ASN A 107 -18.32 11.86 -10.09
N PHE A 108 -18.32 12.19 -11.38
CA PHE A 108 -17.88 11.26 -12.43
C PHE A 108 -16.42 10.83 -12.23
N ALA A 109 -15.51 11.78 -11.99
CA ALA A 109 -14.11 11.45 -11.74
C ALA A 109 -13.88 10.70 -10.43
N ARG A 110 -14.71 10.96 -9.40
CA ARG A 110 -14.64 10.27 -8.10
C ARG A 110 -15.00 8.79 -8.19
N GLU A 111 -15.86 8.41 -9.13
CA GLU A 111 -16.28 7.01 -9.33
C GLU A 111 -15.15 6.09 -9.74
N ASP A 112 -14.13 6.61 -10.38
CA ASP A 112 -12.98 5.82 -10.87
C ASP A 112 -12.01 5.40 -9.77
N PHE A 113 -12.12 5.99 -8.57
CA PHE A 113 -11.18 5.70 -7.50
C PHE A 113 -11.54 4.42 -6.73
N VAL A 114 -10.53 3.60 -6.47
CA VAL A 114 -10.63 2.42 -5.62
C VAL A 114 -10.39 2.82 -4.18
N SER A 115 -11.37 2.59 -3.31
CA SER A 115 -11.23 2.75 -1.88
C SER A 115 -10.50 1.56 -1.25
N ASP A 116 -9.96 1.72 -0.04
CA ASP A 116 -9.39 0.62 0.72
C ASP A 116 -10.36 -0.55 0.90
N LYS A 117 -11.64 -0.27 1.17
CA LYS A 117 -12.66 -1.31 1.31
C LYS A 117 -12.86 -2.10 0.02
N LEU A 118 -12.84 -1.42 -1.14
CA LEU A 118 -12.90 -2.08 -2.45
C LEU A 118 -11.65 -2.90 -2.73
N ARG A 119 -10.49 -2.38 -2.39
CA ARG A 119 -9.21 -3.07 -2.53
C ARG A 119 -9.20 -4.39 -1.76
N TYR A 120 -9.54 -4.38 -0.47
CA TYR A 120 -9.65 -5.60 0.34
C TYR A 120 -10.65 -6.59 -0.28
N HIS A 121 -11.82 -6.10 -0.69
CA HIS A 121 -12.82 -6.94 -1.32
C HIS A 121 -12.34 -7.57 -2.63
N TYR A 122 -11.59 -6.83 -3.46
CA TYR A 122 -11.03 -7.40 -4.69
C TYR A 122 -9.96 -8.44 -4.40
N CYS A 123 -9.10 -8.21 -3.42
CA CYS A 123 -8.13 -9.21 -3.00
C CYS A 123 -8.82 -10.50 -2.50
N ASP A 124 -9.85 -10.37 -1.67
CA ASP A 124 -10.61 -11.51 -1.11
C ASP A 124 -11.32 -12.35 -2.17
N ILE A 125 -11.84 -11.74 -3.24
CA ILE A 125 -12.58 -12.49 -4.30
C ILE A 125 -11.68 -13.03 -5.40
N LEU A 126 -10.45 -12.54 -5.51
CA LEU A 126 -9.51 -12.90 -6.55
C LEU A 126 -8.44 -13.88 -6.08
N ASN A 127 -7.98 -13.75 -4.86
CA ASN A 127 -6.92 -14.56 -4.29
C ASN A 127 -7.48 -15.76 -3.53
N ASP A 128 -6.68 -16.82 -3.44
CA ASP A 128 -6.93 -17.94 -2.54
C ASP A 128 -6.64 -17.54 -1.08
N ASP A 129 -7.36 -18.12 -0.11
CA ASP A 129 -7.19 -17.84 1.32
C ASP A 129 -5.76 -18.11 1.84
N SER A 130 -5.02 -19.00 1.18
CA SER A 130 -3.63 -19.32 1.51
C SER A 130 -2.66 -18.16 1.27
N VAL A 131 -3.03 -17.20 0.42
CA VAL A 131 -2.20 -16.02 0.11
C VAL A 131 -1.96 -15.19 1.37
N LEU A 132 -3.02 -14.95 2.16
CA LEU A 132 -2.92 -14.19 3.40
C LEU A 132 -1.94 -14.84 4.39
N SER A 133 -2.03 -16.14 4.58
CA SER A 133 -1.15 -16.87 5.51
C SER A 133 0.32 -16.80 5.10
N LEU A 134 0.60 -16.90 3.79
CA LEU A 134 1.96 -16.81 3.25
C LEU A 134 2.54 -15.39 3.35
N THR A 135 1.75 -14.38 3.07
CA THR A 135 2.23 -12.98 3.08
C THR A 135 2.36 -12.42 4.50
N THR A 136 1.62 -12.97 5.45
CA THR A 136 1.70 -12.57 6.87
C THR A 136 2.93 -13.15 7.56
N ASP A 137 3.30 -14.41 7.27
CA ASP A 137 4.51 -15.02 7.80
C ASP A 137 5.73 -14.67 6.94
N LYS A 138 6.54 -13.72 7.41
CA LYS A 138 7.73 -13.22 6.71
C LYS A 138 8.73 -14.33 6.35
N TYR A 139 8.88 -15.36 7.21
CA TYR A 139 9.81 -16.44 6.95
C TYR A 139 9.24 -17.50 5.98
N ALA A 140 7.93 -17.77 6.05
CA ALA A 140 7.26 -18.58 5.04
C ALA A 140 7.35 -17.93 3.65
N CYS A 141 7.13 -16.61 3.58
CA CYS A 141 7.31 -15.83 2.36
C CYS A 141 8.75 -15.94 1.83
N TYR A 142 9.76 -15.78 2.70
CA TYR A 142 11.15 -15.99 2.30
C TYR A 142 11.41 -17.39 1.77
N LYS A 143 10.94 -18.44 2.46
CA LYS A 143 11.14 -19.83 2.01
C LYS A 143 10.53 -20.09 0.64
N ARG A 144 9.36 -19.52 0.36
CA ARG A 144 8.64 -19.65 -0.92
C ARG A 144 9.37 -18.96 -2.07
N PHE A 145 9.93 -17.77 -1.82
CA PHE A 145 10.52 -16.89 -2.83
C PHE A 145 12.04 -16.71 -2.65
N LYS A 146 12.72 -17.67 -2.03
CA LYS A 146 14.12 -17.56 -1.58
C LYS A 146 15.07 -17.02 -2.65
N ASP A 147 14.94 -17.48 -3.90
CA ASP A 147 15.83 -17.11 -5.00
C ASP A 147 15.69 -15.62 -5.39
N PHE A 148 14.53 -15.01 -5.12
CA PHE A 148 14.30 -13.60 -5.39
C PHE A 148 14.76 -12.69 -4.24
N PHE A 149 14.91 -13.21 -3.03
CA PHE A 149 15.40 -12.43 -1.88
C PHE A 149 16.89 -12.09 -1.98
N LYS A 150 17.72 -12.94 -2.60
CA LYS A 150 19.16 -12.75 -2.81
C LYS A 150 19.93 -12.33 -1.55
N ARG A 151 19.40 -12.60 -0.36
CA ARG A 151 20.00 -12.33 0.94
C ARG A 151 19.66 -13.43 1.93
N ASP A 152 20.46 -13.54 2.99
CA ASP A 152 20.16 -14.49 4.05
C ASP A 152 19.00 -13.97 4.92
N VAL A 153 18.08 -14.89 5.25
CA VAL A 153 16.99 -14.66 6.19
C VAL A 153 16.86 -15.89 7.08
N LEU A 154 16.71 -15.68 8.39
CA LEU A 154 16.48 -16.75 9.36
C LEU A 154 15.24 -16.41 10.20
N GLY A 155 14.30 -17.36 10.27
CA GLY A 155 13.17 -17.30 11.20
C GLY A 155 13.52 -17.97 12.52
N VAL A 156 13.13 -17.33 13.62
CA VAL A 156 13.32 -17.84 14.99
C VAL A 156 11.96 -17.97 15.66
N TYR A 157 11.62 -19.20 16.05
CA TYR A 157 10.31 -19.54 16.63
C TYR A 157 10.42 -20.13 18.02
N SER A 158 11.56 -20.70 18.37
CA SER A 158 11.77 -21.41 19.63
C SER A 158 13.23 -21.38 20.11
N GLY A 159 13.50 -21.81 21.34
CA GLY A 159 14.85 -21.94 21.87
C GLY A 159 15.74 -22.90 21.07
N ASN A 160 15.16 -23.80 20.30
CA ASN A 160 15.94 -24.75 19.47
C ASN A 160 16.67 -24.06 18.30
N ASP A 161 16.27 -22.84 17.96
CA ASP A 161 16.82 -22.05 16.84
C ASP A 161 18.08 -21.27 17.24
N LEU A 162 18.52 -21.34 18.51
CA LEU A 162 19.69 -20.58 19.02
C LEU A 162 20.97 -20.88 18.22
N ALA A 163 21.27 -22.14 17.98
CA ALA A 163 22.52 -22.51 17.27
C ALA A 163 22.56 -21.95 15.83
N ASP A 164 21.41 -21.87 15.16
CA ASP A 164 21.34 -21.31 13.81
C ASP A 164 21.36 -19.77 13.86
N PHE A 165 20.77 -19.15 14.90
CA PHE A 165 20.89 -17.72 15.12
C PHE A 165 22.31 -17.29 15.43
N GLU A 166 23.06 -18.04 16.25
CA GLU A 166 24.48 -17.78 16.53
C GLU A 166 25.32 -17.82 15.24
N LYS A 167 25.13 -18.85 14.40
CA LYS A 167 25.80 -18.95 13.08
C LYS A 167 25.45 -17.74 12.19
N PHE A 168 24.18 -17.35 12.16
CA PHE A 168 23.74 -16.20 11.39
C PHE A 168 24.39 -14.90 11.90
N ALA A 169 24.36 -14.67 13.20
CA ALA A 169 24.92 -13.46 13.81
C ALA A 169 26.45 -13.39 13.63
N ILE A 170 27.17 -14.50 13.72
CA ILE A 170 28.63 -14.55 13.49
C ILE A 170 28.96 -14.27 12.00
N LYS A 171 28.12 -14.73 11.07
CA LYS A 171 28.30 -14.51 9.62
C LYS A 171 28.12 -13.04 9.25
N HIS A 172 27.23 -12.32 9.92
CA HIS A 172 26.83 -10.96 9.59
C HIS A 172 27.27 -9.98 10.69
N SER A 173 28.15 -9.01 10.37
CA SER A 173 28.59 -7.97 11.31
C SER A 173 27.47 -7.06 11.76
N GLN A 174 26.39 -7.01 10.97
CA GLN A 174 25.13 -6.31 11.26
C GLN A 174 23.97 -7.02 10.57
N PHE A 175 22.79 -6.93 11.16
CA PHE A 175 21.57 -7.53 10.60
C PHE A 175 20.33 -6.74 10.97
N ILE A 176 19.24 -6.94 10.22
CA ILE A 176 17.92 -6.39 10.53
C ILE A 176 17.14 -7.40 11.36
N PHE A 177 16.66 -6.98 12.52
CA PHE A 177 15.70 -7.71 13.35
C PHE A 177 14.28 -7.23 13.05
N LYS A 178 13.33 -8.17 12.89
CA LYS A 178 11.91 -7.88 12.64
C LYS A 178 11.03 -8.83 13.47
N PRO A 179 10.15 -8.34 14.36
CA PRO A 179 9.12 -9.17 14.98
C PRO A 179 8.18 -9.77 13.91
N LEU A 180 7.69 -11.01 14.10
CA LEU A 180 6.72 -11.60 13.16
C LEU A 180 5.34 -10.96 13.29
N ASP A 181 4.92 -10.63 14.50
CA ASP A 181 3.56 -10.14 14.80
C ASP A 181 3.36 -8.64 14.52
N GLU A 182 4.42 -7.92 14.10
CA GLU A 182 4.36 -6.49 13.84
C GLU A 182 4.30 -6.17 12.35
N HIS A 183 3.49 -5.15 12.03
CA HIS A 183 3.27 -4.65 10.67
C HIS A 183 3.76 -3.20 10.50
N SER A 184 3.89 -2.76 9.27
CA SER A 184 4.21 -1.37 8.91
C SER A 184 5.56 -0.86 9.43
N GLY A 185 6.55 -1.75 9.58
CA GLY A 185 7.91 -1.39 10.01
C GLY A 185 8.08 -1.21 11.52
N ARG A 186 7.06 -1.49 12.34
CA ARG A 186 7.17 -1.39 13.80
C ARG A 186 8.13 -2.44 14.33
N GLY A 187 8.95 -2.05 15.31
CA GLY A 187 9.88 -2.96 15.97
C GLY A 187 11.05 -3.44 15.11
N ILE A 188 11.25 -2.88 13.92
CA ILE A 188 12.45 -3.15 13.10
C ILE A 188 13.65 -2.49 13.76
N GLU A 189 14.74 -3.25 13.91
CA GLU A 189 15.98 -2.75 14.49
C GLU A 189 17.17 -3.15 13.60
N LEU A 190 18.08 -2.20 13.37
CA LEU A 190 19.43 -2.51 12.87
C LEU A 190 20.29 -2.91 14.06
N VAL A 191 20.81 -4.12 14.05
CA VAL A 191 21.59 -4.69 15.14
C VAL A 191 23.03 -4.86 14.67
N MET A 192 23.96 -4.28 15.43
CA MET A 192 25.42 -4.51 15.24
C MET A 192 25.83 -5.70 16.08
N THR A 193 26.34 -6.76 15.48
CA THR A 193 26.68 -8.01 16.17
C THR A 193 27.70 -7.81 17.28
N LYS A 194 28.65 -6.89 17.11
CA LYS A 194 29.67 -6.55 18.10
C LYS A 194 29.11 -5.90 19.38
N ASP A 195 27.89 -5.32 19.32
CA ASP A 195 27.31 -4.54 20.41
C ASP A 195 26.31 -5.37 21.24
N ILE A 196 26.16 -6.68 20.95
CA ILE A 196 25.26 -7.58 21.66
C ILE A 196 25.98 -8.81 22.22
N ASP A 197 25.49 -9.31 23.35
CA ASP A 197 25.67 -10.72 23.75
C ASP A 197 24.63 -11.54 23.00
N ILE A 198 25.07 -12.43 22.11
CA ILE A 198 24.19 -13.13 21.17
C ILE A 198 23.15 -13.99 21.89
N PRO A 199 23.48 -14.85 22.89
CA PRO A 199 22.49 -15.63 23.62
C PRO A 199 21.49 -14.75 24.38
N ALA A 200 21.98 -13.73 25.09
CA ALA A 200 21.11 -12.85 25.87
C ALA A 200 20.16 -12.04 24.97
N PHE A 201 20.66 -11.57 23.79
CA PHE A 201 19.82 -10.92 22.78
C PHE A 201 18.73 -11.87 22.28
N PHE A 202 19.10 -13.10 21.91
CA PHE A 202 18.18 -14.13 21.45
C PHE A 202 17.05 -14.39 22.47
N GLU A 203 17.39 -14.69 23.73
CA GLU A 203 16.42 -14.95 24.79
C GLU A 203 15.48 -13.75 25.00
N LYS A 204 16.06 -12.54 25.10
CA LYS A 204 15.30 -11.29 25.26
C LYS A 204 14.31 -11.03 24.12
N LYS A 205 14.69 -11.34 22.88
CA LYS A 205 13.80 -11.14 21.72
C LYS A 205 12.75 -12.23 21.64
N LEU A 206 13.13 -13.50 21.83
CA LEU A 206 12.23 -14.63 21.78
C LEU A 206 11.18 -14.57 22.90
N SER A 207 11.52 -14.04 24.09
CA SER A 207 10.55 -13.83 25.17
C SER A 207 9.39 -12.89 24.81
N LYS A 208 9.55 -12.08 23.75
CA LYS A 208 8.51 -11.17 23.21
C LYS A 208 7.71 -11.76 22.08
N GLY A 209 8.16 -12.88 21.50
CA GLY A 209 7.54 -13.56 20.38
C GLY A 209 8.54 -14.00 19.31
N ALA A 210 8.04 -14.73 18.32
CA ALA A 210 8.84 -15.16 17.17
C ALA A 210 9.30 -13.98 16.34
N PHE A 211 10.43 -14.11 15.67
CA PHE A 211 11.04 -13.04 14.88
C PHE A 211 11.80 -13.58 13.66
N VAL A 212 12.15 -12.68 12.75
CA VAL A 212 13.11 -12.96 11.68
C VAL A 212 14.31 -12.04 11.80
N VAL A 213 15.45 -12.53 11.36
CA VAL A 213 16.64 -11.72 11.12
C VAL A 213 17.05 -11.81 9.67
N GLU A 214 17.50 -10.69 9.10
CA GLU A 214 17.83 -10.58 7.69
C GLU A 214 19.19 -9.93 7.50
N GLU A 215 19.97 -10.43 6.53
CA GLU A 215 21.15 -9.72 6.02
C GLU A 215 20.76 -8.31 5.59
N VAL A 216 21.56 -7.32 5.95
CA VAL A 216 21.32 -5.92 5.58
C VAL A 216 21.46 -5.74 4.08
N ILE A 217 20.42 -5.20 3.45
CA ILE A 217 20.43 -4.90 2.01
C ILE A 217 21.40 -3.76 1.74
N GLN A 218 22.37 -4.00 0.87
CA GLN A 218 23.22 -2.94 0.34
C GLN A 218 22.57 -2.36 -0.91
N GLN A 219 21.98 -1.18 -0.77
CA GLN A 219 21.31 -0.50 -1.88
C GLN A 219 22.28 -0.23 -3.04
N GLY A 220 21.83 -0.41 -4.28
CA GLY A 220 22.62 -0.09 -5.47
C GLY A 220 22.91 1.42 -5.59
N GLU A 221 24.11 1.75 -6.05
CA GLU A 221 24.60 3.14 -6.08
C GLU A 221 23.68 4.07 -6.87
N GLU A 222 23.06 3.58 -7.95
CA GLU A 222 22.18 4.39 -8.80
C GLU A 222 20.95 4.89 -8.02
N VAL A 223 20.35 4.02 -7.22
CA VAL A 223 19.18 4.36 -6.38
C VAL A 223 19.60 5.09 -5.11
N ALA A 224 20.78 4.77 -4.57
CA ALA A 224 21.33 5.44 -3.40
C ALA A 224 21.61 6.95 -3.63
N LYS A 225 21.80 7.39 -4.88
CA LYS A 225 21.90 8.81 -5.26
C LYS A 225 20.67 9.61 -4.84
N MET A 226 19.49 8.99 -4.85
CA MET A 226 18.25 9.63 -4.43
C MET A 226 18.23 9.82 -2.91
N HIS A 227 18.49 8.75 -2.15
CA HIS A 227 18.62 8.78 -0.68
C HIS A 227 19.39 7.56 -0.22
N SER A 228 20.49 7.77 0.53
CA SER A 228 21.42 6.70 0.91
C SER A 228 21.23 6.17 2.33
N ALA A 229 20.48 6.88 3.19
CA ALA A 229 20.34 6.51 4.60
C ALA A 229 19.43 5.29 4.84
N CYS A 230 18.56 4.95 3.87
CA CYS A 230 17.73 3.74 3.91
C CYS A 230 17.61 3.09 2.54
N VAL A 231 17.05 1.88 2.52
CA VAL A 231 16.66 1.22 1.26
C VAL A 231 15.41 1.91 0.73
N ASN A 232 15.49 2.48 -0.48
CA ASN A 232 14.34 3.05 -1.18
C ASN A 232 13.64 1.93 -1.95
N SER A 233 12.49 1.50 -1.46
CA SER A 233 11.78 0.35 -2.01
C SER A 233 10.76 0.72 -3.08
N PHE A 234 10.37 -0.28 -3.87
CA PHE A 234 9.39 -0.14 -4.93
C PHE A 234 8.22 -1.07 -4.65
N ARG A 235 7.02 -0.52 -4.49
CA ARG A 235 5.80 -1.33 -4.45
C ARG A 235 5.27 -1.52 -5.86
N VAL A 236 5.23 -2.77 -6.30
CA VAL A 236 4.73 -3.17 -7.61
C VAL A 236 3.44 -3.96 -7.42
N VAL A 237 2.35 -3.51 -8.02
CA VAL A 237 1.07 -4.22 -7.98
C VAL A 237 0.89 -4.97 -9.28
N THR A 238 0.71 -6.28 -9.21
CA THR A 238 0.49 -7.15 -10.37
C THR A 238 -0.90 -7.75 -10.35
N PHE A 239 -1.46 -7.97 -11.55
CA PHE A 239 -2.67 -8.73 -11.79
C PHE A 239 -2.38 -9.84 -12.82
N ARG A 240 -2.60 -11.10 -12.45
CA ARG A 240 -2.30 -12.26 -13.29
C ARG A 240 -3.56 -12.79 -13.99
N LEU A 241 -3.46 -12.93 -15.31
CA LEU A 241 -4.46 -13.56 -16.18
C LEU A 241 -3.87 -14.82 -16.83
N GLY A 242 -3.94 -15.96 -16.14
CA GLY A 242 -3.26 -17.17 -16.60
C GLY A 242 -1.74 -16.97 -16.64
N ALA A 243 -1.14 -17.02 -17.82
CA ALA A 243 0.29 -16.78 -18.05
C ALA A 243 0.64 -15.30 -18.29
N GLU A 244 -0.36 -14.44 -18.48
CA GLU A 244 -0.17 -13.01 -18.65
C GLU A 244 -0.09 -12.32 -17.28
N VAL A 245 0.91 -11.47 -17.09
CA VAL A 245 1.10 -10.66 -15.88
C VAL A 245 1.01 -9.19 -16.25
N ASN A 246 0.01 -8.51 -15.69
CA ASN A 246 -0.21 -7.09 -15.88
C ASN A 246 0.31 -6.32 -14.66
N ILE A 247 1.20 -5.35 -14.86
CA ILE A 247 1.63 -4.43 -13.81
C ILE A 247 0.61 -3.29 -13.74
N ILE A 248 -0.20 -3.28 -12.67
CA ILE A 248 -1.24 -2.24 -12.44
C ILE A 248 -0.60 -0.90 -12.11
N GLY A 249 0.49 -0.93 -11.36
CA GLY A 249 1.21 0.28 -11.00
C GLY A 249 2.48 -0.01 -10.21
N VAL A 250 3.38 0.95 -10.25
CA VAL A 250 4.65 0.94 -9.53
C VAL A 250 4.78 2.23 -8.73
N THR A 251 5.01 2.10 -7.44
CA THR A 251 5.27 3.21 -6.55
C THR A 251 6.69 3.12 -6.02
N TRP A 252 7.48 4.14 -6.21
CA TRP A 252 8.76 4.30 -5.57
C TRP A 252 8.57 4.96 -4.21
N ARG A 253 8.98 4.30 -3.13
CA ARG A 253 9.08 4.87 -1.80
C ARG A 253 10.50 5.41 -1.62
N ILE A 254 10.58 6.66 -1.24
CA ILE A 254 11.84 7.41 -1.15
C ILE A 254 11.97 7.88 0.29
N GLY A 255 13.06 7.52 0.94
CA GLY A 255 13.39 8.00 2.28
C GLY A 255 13.66 9.49 2.30
N SER A 256 13.69 10.10 3.48
CA SER A 256 14.13 11.48 3.68
C SER A 256 14.70 11.70 5.08
N GLY A 257 15.59 12.66 5.21
CA GLY A 257 16.28 12.96 6.46
C GLY A 257 17.16 11.80 6.92
N ASN A 258 17.24 11.59 8.23
CA ASN A 258 18.05 10.52 8.84
C ASN A 258 17.23 9.24 9.12
N SER A 259 16.04 9.10 8.51
CA SER A 259 15.23 7.90 8.70
C SER A 259 15.91 6.69 8.06
N VAL A 260 15.99 5.59 8.80
CA VAL A 260 16.46 4.28 8.29
C VAL A 260 15.36 3.51 7.55
N MET A 261 14.18 4.12 7.40
CA MET A 261 13.03 3.57 6.72
C MET A 261 12.49 4.53 5.67
N ASP A 262 12.06 3.99 4.53
CA ASP A 262 11.42 4.72 3.41
C ASP A 262 9.90 4.89 3.59
N ASN A 263 9.35 4.38 4.70
CA ASN A 263 7.92 4.37 4.95
C ASN A 263 7.36 5.80 5.02
N ALA A 264 6.28 6.05 4.29
CA ALA A 264 5.57 7.32 4.29
C ALA A 264 5.08 7.77 5.69
N GLY A 265 4.77 6.82 6.58
CA GLY A 265 4.47 7.09 7.99
C GLY A 265 5.64 7.61 8.81
N ALA A 266 6.89 7.38 8.38
CA ALA A 266 8.12 7.87 8.98
C ALA A 266 8.68 9.14 8.29
N GLY A 267 7.86 9.82 7.48
CA GLY A 267 8.26 11.03 6.75
C GLY A 267 8.82 10.77 5.34
N GLY A 268 8.82 9.52 4.87
CA GLY A 268 9.16 9.17 3.51
C GLY A 268 8.22 9.80 2.48
N MET A 269 8.68 9.82 1.25
CA MET A 269 7.95 10.31 0.09
C MET A 269 7.66 9.15 -0.86
N PHE A 270 6.74 9.37 -1.80
CA PHE A 270 6.43 8.39 -2.83
C PHE A 270 6.19 9.05 -4.19
N ALA A 271 6.70 8.43 -5.24
CA ALA A 271 6.50 8.82 -6.63
C ALA A 271 6.00 7.63 -7.44
N VAL A 272 5.31 7.88 -8.54
CA VAL A 272 4.85 6.82 -9.45
C VAL A 272 5.85 6.63 -10.58
N VAL A 273 6.13 5.38 -10.88
CA VAL A 273 7.02 4.93 -11.95
C VAL A 273 6.17 4.40 -13.10
N ASN A 274 6.55 4.72 -14.31
CA ASN A 274 5.96 4.13 -15.52
C ASN A 274 6.37 2.65 -15.62
N PRO A 275 5.42 1.70 -15.59
CA PRO A 275 5.73 0.29 -15.61
C PRO A 275 6.37 -0.21 -16.91
N GLU A 276 6.15 0.50 -18.02
CA GLU A 276 6.67 0.09 -19.32
C GLU A 276 8.17 0.37 -19.48
N ASN A 277 8.61 1.53 -19.00
CA ASN A 277 9.98 2.02 -19.26
C ASN A 277 10.82 2.32 -18.02
N GLY A 278 10.24 2.28 -16.81
CA GLY A 278 10.94 2.50 -15.54
C GLY A 278 11.32 3.96 -15.26
N PHE A 279 10.76 4.92 -16.00
CA PHE A 279 10.92 6.35 -15.65
C PHE A 279 9.96 6.75 -14.53
N VAL A 280 10.42 7.58 -13.60
CA VAL A 280 9.57 8.21 -12.60
C VAL A 280 8.71 9.27 -13.29
N GLU A 281 7.38 9.07 -13.26
CA GLU A 281 6.44 9.94 -13.99
C GLU A 281 6.02 11.18 -13.20
N THR A 282 6.00 11.09 -11.87
CA THR A 282 5.42 12.13 -11.02
C THR A 282 6.48 12.77 -10.12
N SER A 283 6.19 13.97 -9.60
CA SER A 283 6.82 14.46 -8.38
C SER A 283 6.62 13.46 -7.25
N ALA A 284 7.50 13.48 -6.24
CA ALA A 284 7.23 12.76 -5.01
C ALA A 284 6.24 13.53 -4.13
N ARG A 285 5.40 12.80 -3.40
CA ARG A 285 4.44 13.36 -2.44
C ARG A 285 4.59 12.73 -1.07
N ARG A 286 4.21 13.46 -0.04
CA ARG A 286 3.93 12.91 1.29
C ARG A 286 2.42 12.77 1.49
N TYR A 287 2.01 12.06 2.53
CA TYR A 287 0.58 11.93 2.86
C TYR A 287 -0.09 13.27 3.21
N ASN A 288 0.68 14.29 3.60
CA ASN A 288 0.17 15.65 3.81
C ASN A 288 -0.02 16.44 2.51
N THR A 289 0.13 15.79 1.35
CA THR A 289 0.03 16.35 -0.01
C THR A 289 1.14 17.32 -0.44
N GLU A 290 2.18 17.51 0.36
CA GLU A 290 3.37 18.24 -0.08
C GLU A 290 4.02 17.53 -1.27
N GLU A 291 4.37 18.29 -2.30
CA GLU A 291 4.98 17.79 -3.53
C GLU A 291 6.45 18.24 -3.63
N TYR A 292 7.30 17.31 -4.06
CA TYR A 292 8.74 17.51 -4.21
C TYR A 292 9.18 17.09 -5.61
N TYR A 293 9.63 18.06 -6.42
CA TYR A 293 10.26 17.82 -7.72
C TYR A 293 11.74 17.48 -7.58
N ILE A 294 12.36 17.99 -6.51
CA ILE A 294 13.75 17.78 -6.17
C ILE A 294 13.77 17.17 -4.78
N HIS A 295 14.56 16.13 -4.59
CA HIS A 295 14.72 15.51 -3.28
C HIS A 295 15.38 16.48 -2.30
N PRO A 296 14.82 16.71 -1.10
CA PRO A 296 15.27 17.76 -0.20
C PRO A 296 16.69 17.55 0.33
N ASP A 297 17.13 16.31 0.49
CA ASP A 297 18.43 16.01 1.08
C ASP A 297 19.53 15.87 0.02
N SER A 298 19.23 15.21 -1.12
CA SER A 298 20.24 14.91 -2.15
C SER A 298 20.29 15.91 -3.29
N GLY A 299 19.24 16.73 -3.50
CA GLY A 299 19.13 17.62 -4.64
C GLY A 299 18.85 16.93 -5.98
N VAL A 300 18.58 15.63 -5.98
CA VAL A 300 18.28 14.87 -7.20
C VAL A 300 16.88 15.20 -7.70
N VAL A 301 16.74 15.41 -9.01
CA VAL A 301 15.44 15.58 -9.66
C VAL A 301 14.69 14.26 -9.70
N ILE A 302 13.44 14.25 -9.23
CA ILE A 302 12.64 13.04 -9.07
C ILE A 302 11.91 12.67 -10.36
N PRO A 303 11.10 13.53 -11.00
CA PRO A 303 10.48 13.20 -12.28
C PRO A 303 11.53 13.01 -13.37
N GLY A 304 11.38 11.96 -14.15
CA GLY A 304 12.36 11.61 -15.21
C GLY A 304 13.55 10.79 -14.71
N PHE A 305 13.65 10.50 -13.40
CA PHE A 305 14.67 9.58 -12.91
C PHE A 305 14.44 8.19 -13.53
N GLN A 306 15.50 7.64 -14.16
CA GLN A 306 15.46 6.32 -14.77
C GLN A 306 15.88 5.26 -13.75
N LEU A 307 14.99 4.30 -13.49
CA LEU A 307 15.35 3.14 -12.67
C LEU A 307 16.38 2.26 -13.40
N PRO A 308 17.40 1.80 -12.67
CA PRO A 308 18.43 0.97 -13.28
C PRO A 308 17.87 -0.39 -13.71
N LYS A 309 18.31 -0.85 -14.88
CA LYS A 309 18.02 -2.20 -15.37
C LYS A 309 16.55 -2.60 -15.27
N TRP A 310 15.65 -1.73 -15.70
CA TRP A 310 14.20 -1.91 -15.51
C TRP A 310 13.66 -3.15 -16.22
N GLU A 311 14.23 -3.56 -17.35
CA GLU A 311 13.84 -4.80 -18.03
C GLU A 311 14.10 -6.04 -17.15
N GLU A 312 15.24 -6.08 -16.42
CA GLU A 312 15.51 -7.16 -15.46
C GLU A 312 14.45 -7.16 -14.31
N ALA A 313 14.00 -5.98 -13.89
CA ALA A 313 12.90 -5.87 -12.91
C ALA A 313 11.59 -6.44 -13.44
N LYS A 314 11.21 -6.12 -14.67
CA LYS A 314 9.97 -6.64 -15.30
C LYS A 314 9.98 -8.16 -15.42
N GLU A 315 11.09 -8.74 -15.84
CA GLU A 315 11.23 -10.20 -15.90
C GLU A 315 11.11 -10.83 -14.50
N MET A 316 11.80 -10.30 -13.49
CA MET A 316 11.67 -10.76 -12.12
C MET A 316 10.24 -10.63 -11.58
N ILE A 317 9.54 -9.52 -11.84
CA ILE A 317 8.14 -9.31 -11.44
C ILE A 317 7.22 -10.35 -12.08
N LYS A 318 7.45 -10.65 -13.36
CA LYS A 318 6.69 -11.67 -14.08
C LYS A 318 6.93 -13.07 -13.50
N GLU A 319 8.19 -13.43 -13.24
CA GLU A 319 8.55 -14.70 -12.62
C GLU A 319 7.94 -14.84 -11.22
N LEU A 320 8.01 -13.79 -10.38
CA LEU A 320 7.39 -13.75 -9.07
C LEU A 320 5.88 -14.01 -9.15
N ALA A 321 5.16 -13.28 -10.00
CA ALA A 321 3.72 -13.43 -10.16
C ALA A 321 3.33 -14.81 -10.70
N LEU A 322 4.09 -15.39 -11.59
CA LEU A 322 3.86 -16.74 -12.12
C LEU A 322 4.21 -17.84 -11.12
N SER A 323 5.20 -17.62 -10.24
CA SER A 323 5.56 -18.58 -9.19
C SER A 323 4.54 -18.62 -8.02
N PHE A 324 3.53 -17.74 -8.03
CA PHE A 324 2.49 -17.64 -7.02
C PHE A 324 1.09 -17.82 -7.62
N PRO A 325 0.74 -19.02 -8.10
CA PRO A 325 -0.53 -19.29 -8.80
C PRO A 325 -1.76 -19.10 -7.90
N GLU A 326 -1.63 -19.15 -6.58
CA GLU A 326 -2.68 -18.94 -5.61
C GLU A 326 -3.15 -17.47 -5.58
N ALA A 327 -2.29 -16.55 -6.02
CA ALA A 327 -2.57 -15.13 -6.04
C ALA A 327 -2.84 -14.61 -7.46
N VAL A 328 -3.95 -13.91 -7.64
CA VAL A 328 -4.29 -13.18 -8.86
C VAL A 328 -3.78 -11.76 -8.79
N ILE A 329 -3.91 -11.14 -7.61
CA ILE A 329 -3.46 -9.77 -7.37
C ILE A 329 -2.55 -9.72 -6.15
N VAL A 330 -1.34 -9.20 -6.31
CA VAL A 330 -0.33 -9.10 -5.25
C VAL A 330 0.42 -7.78 -5.35
N SER A 331 0.80 -7.24 -4.21
CA SER A 331 1.74 -6.12 -4.10
C SER A 331 3.10 -6.61 -3.64
N TRP A 332 4.09 -6.49 -4.52
CA TRP A 332 5.48 -6.88 -4.28
C TRP A 332 6.28 -5.67 -3.81
N ASP A 333 6.97 -5.78 -2.71
CA ASP A 333 7.97 -4.79 -2.31
C ASP A 333 9.34 -5.26 -2.81
N LEU A 334 9.93 -4.48 -3.70
CA LEU A 334 11.21 -4.77 -4.36
C LEU A 334 12.23 -3.69 -4.02
N CYS A 335 13.51 -3.98 -4.18
CA CYS A 335 14.55 -2.97 -4.15
C CYS A 335 15.65 -3.27 -5.16
N TYR A 336 16.41 -2.25 -5.54
CA TYR A 336 17.62 -2.41 -6.33
C TYR A 336 18.84 -2.35 -5.43
N SER A 337 19.61 -3.42 -5.43
CA SER A 337 20.78 -3.62 -4.58
C SER A 337 22.07 -3.77 -5.38
N ASN A 338 23.21 -3.88 -4.71
CA ASN A 338 24.48 -4.26 -5.32
C ASN A 338 24.45 -5.67 -5.97
N LYS A 339 23.45 -6.51 -5.62
CA LYS A 339 23.18 -7.82 -6.23
C LYS A 339 22.10 -7.74 -7.34
N GLY A 340 21.73 -6.52 -7.80
CA GLY A 340 20.64 -6.27 -8.73
C GLY A 340 19.27 -6.19 -8.05
N TRP A 341 18.19 -6.31 -8.82
CA TRP A 341 16.82 -6.32 -8.30
C TRP A 341 16.59 -7.52 -7.39
N MET A 342 15.93 -7.27 -6.26
CA MET A 342 15.57 -8.30 -5.29
C MET A 342 14.24 -8.00 -4.63
N MET A 343 13.64 -9.05 -4.09
CA MET A 343 12.41 -8.99 -3.32
C MET A 343 12.69 -8.62 -1.87
N VAL A 344 11.86 -7.75 -1.32
CA VAL A 344 11.83 -7.40 0.11
C VAL A 344 10.72 -8.17 0.82
N GLU A 345 9.49 -8.09 0.32
CA GLU A 345 8.32 -8.81 0.84
C GLU A 345 7.20 -8.88 -0.19
N ALA A 346 6.20 -9.74 0.07
CA ALA A 346 4.92 -9.75 -0.63
C ALA A 346 3.80 -9.31 0.31
N ASN A 347 2.81 -8.62 -0.25
CA ASN A 347 1.63 -8.17 0.47
C ASN A 347 0.37 -8.61 -0.30
N ASP A 348 -0.54 -9.31 0.37
CA ASP A 348 -1.83 -9.74 -0.17
C ASP A 348 -2.72 -8.57 -0.60
N ASN A 349 -2.65 -7.46 0.14
CA ASN A 349 -3.51 -6.30 -0.02
C ASN A 349 -2.76 -4.96 0.10
N GLY A 350 -1.55 -4.85 -0.44
CA GLY A 350 -0.73 -3.62 -0.38
C GLY A 350 -1.50 -2.36 -0.79
N ASP A 351 -1.09 -1.22 -0.25
CA ASP A 351 -1.76 0.07 -0.48
C ASP A 351 -1.65 0.53 -1.95
N TRP A 352 -2.79 0.78 -2.60
CA TRP A 352 -2.90 1.31 -3.96
C TRP A 352 -3.23 2.81 -3.99
N SER A 353 -3.47 3.43 -2.84
CA SER A 353 -3.87 4.83 -2.75
C SER A 353 -2.80 5.76 -3.33
N ILE A 354 -1.55 5.40 -3.15
CA ILE A 354 -0.39 6.18 -3.62
C ILE A 354 -0.39 6.31 -5.16
N ILE A 355 -0.64 5.20 -5.88
CA ILE A 355 -0.71 5.21 -7.35
C ILE A 355 -1.79 6.18 -7.82
N GLN A 356 -2.97 6.09 -7.23
CA GLN A 356 -4.12 6.91 -7.59
C GLN A 356 -3.92 8.39 -7.22
N SER A 357 -3.33 8.66 -6.05
CA SER A 357 -3.13 10.01 -5.55
C SER A 357 -2.13 10.80 -6.38
N ASN A 358 -1.00 10.20 -6.72
CA ASN A 358 0.05 10.88 -7.48
C ASN A 358 -0.33 11.09 -8.95
N LYS A 359 -0.91 10.07 -9.59
CA LYS A 359 -1.46 10.21 -10.95
C LYS A 359 -2.73 11.05 -11.00
N LYS A 360 -3.38 11.27 -9.86
CA LYS A 360 -4.70 11.95 -9.74
C LYS A 360 -5.81 11.25 -10.56
N ILE A 361 -5.63 9.96 -10.84
CA ILE A 361 -6.50 9.10 -11.67
C ILE A 361 -6.86 7.84 -10.88
N GLY A 362 -8.14 7.44 -10.94
CA GLY A 362 -8.60 6.22 -10.30
C GLY A 362 -8.21 4.95 -11.07
N LEU A 363 -8.00 3.85 -10.35
CA LEU A 363 -7.62 2.55 -10.91
C LEU A 363 -8.81 1.67 -11.31
N LYS A 364 -10.03 2.05 -10.95
CA LYS A 364 -11.22 1.21 -11.15
C LYS A 364 -11.46 0.81 -12.62
N PRO A 365 -11.33 1.71 -13.62
CA PRO A 365 -11.52 1.31 -15.02
C PRO A 365 -10.57 0.20 -15.48
N LEU A 366 -9.28 0.32 -15.10
CA LEU A 366 -8.27 -0.69 -15.41
C LEU A 366 -8.57 -2.02 -14.72
N LEU A 367 -8.87 -1.97 -13.41
CA LEU A 367 -9.17 -3.17 -12.63
C LEU A 367 -10.41 -3.89 -13.13
N TYR A 368 -11.49 -3.16 -13.48
CA TYR A 368 -12.69 -3.76 -14.02
C TYR A 368 -12.43 -4.47 -15.36
N ALA A 369 -11.65 -3.85 -16.23
CA ALA A 369 -11.29 -4.48 -17.51
C ALA A 369 -10.51 -5.80 -17.31
N LEU A 370 -9.61 -5.85 -16.32
CA LEU A 370 -8.85 -7.06 -15.98
C LEU A 370 -9.74 -8.11 -15.30
N MET A 371 -10.61 -7.70 -14.38
CA MET A 371 -11.52 -8.59 -13.67
C MET A 371 -12.58 -9.18 -14.59
N ASP A 372 -13.12 -8.41 -15.54
CA ASP A 372 -14.05 -8.90 -16.55
C ASP A 372 -13.41 -10.01 -17.41
N LYS A 373 -12.15 -9.83 -17.84
CA LYS A 373 -11.38 -10.87 -18.54
C LYS A 373 -11.14 -12.10 -17.67
N TYR A 374 -10.79 -11.90 -16.41
CA TYR A 374 -10.52 -12.98 -15.47
C TYR A 374 -11.74 -13.86 -15.21
N PHE A 375 -12.90 -13.25 -14.99
CA PHE A 375 -14.14 -14.00 -14.74
C PHE A 375 -14.72 -14.61 -16.01
N ALA A 376 -14.56 -13.96 -17.17
CA ALA A 376 -14.99 -14.54 -18.45
C ALA A 376 -14.20 -15.80 -18.84
N ALA A 377 -12.92 -15.87 -18.47
CA ALA A 377 -12.08 -17.06 -18.72
C ALA A 377 -12.41 -18.26 -17.81
N ARG A 378 -13.24 -18.07 -16.78
CA ARG A 378 -13.62 -19.09 -15.77
C ARG A 378 -15.12 -19.45 -15.80
N SER A 379 -15.92 -18.78 -16.63
CA SER A 379 -17.32 -19.09 -16.91
C SER A 379 -17.44 -20.03 -18.11
#